data_7ce8af35c86f1b790bbcff2bc4f7700f
#
_entry.id   7ce8af35c86f1b790bbcff2bc4f7700f
#
_cell.length_a   1.000
_cell.length_b   1.000
_cell.length_c   1.000
_cell.angle_alpha   90.00
_cell.angle_beta   90.00
_cell.angle_gamma   90.00
#
_symmetry.space_group_name_H-M   'P 1'
#
loop_
_entity.id
_entity.type
_entity.pdbx_description
1 polymer ?
#
loop_
_entity_poly.entity_id
_entity_poly.type
_entity_poly.pdbx_seq_one_letter_code
_entity_poly.pdbx_strand_id
1 'polypeptide(L)'
;MRSGPPPRSARYRRGGLAALAAMALASGMMMTVGAPASSAAQARVDNPYEGATVYVNPDWSAKAAAEPGGEAVANEPTGVWLDRIAAIEGTDTARGLREHLDEALAQGADLIQVVIYNLPGRDCAALASNGELGPDELDRYQSEFIDPIAEIEHDSAYANLRIVNTIEIDSLPNLITNTGSRETATPECDTMKANGNYVNGVGYALGKLGGVDNVYNYIDAGHHGWIGWEDNFRPTAELIAQAANANGASPDDVAGFIANTANYSATTEPYFSIDDTVNGQKIRETTKWVDWNNYVDELTFAKDFRQALINAGLPSDIGGLIDTSRNGWGGSDRPTGPGPTTGTPDEYVDASRIDRRINPGNWCNQDGAGLGERPTASPEEGIDAYVWMKPPGESDGASEEIDNDEGKGFDRMCDPTYEGNPRNGYNPSGALPNAPISGAWFSDQFQQLVQNAYPPVS
;
A
#
# COMPACT_ATOMS: atom_id res chain seq x y z
N MET A 1 76.12 -8.72 26.16
CA MET A 1 76.98 -8.27 27.27
C MET A 1 76.11 -7.92 28.44
N ARG A 2 76.22 -8.68 29.47
CA ARG A 2 76.19 -8.34 30.91
C ARG A 2 74.95 -7.52 31.37
N SER A 3 74.00 -8.14 32.01
CA SER A 3 73.97 -8.68 33.36
C SER A 3 73.88 -7.64 34.47
N GLY A 4 72.90 -7.79 35.33
CA GLY A 4 73.01 -7.48 36.71
C GLY A 4 71.73 -7.19 37.42
N PRO A 5 71.46 -7.90 38.52
CA PRO A 5 70.15 -7.97 39.17
C PRO A 5 70.03 -7.10 40.46
N PRO A 6 68.95 -7.31 41.28
CA PRO A 6 68.45 -6.35 42.28
C PRO A 6 69.12 -6.51 43.68
N PRO A 7 68.68 -5.73 44.65
CA PRO A 7 68.25 -6.34 45.91
C PRO A 7 67.07 -5.74 46.68
N ARG A 8 66.26 -6.56 47.22
CA ARG A 8 65.95 -7.05 48.60
C ARG A 8 65.59 -5.98 49.65
N SER A 9 64.30 -6.01 50.05
CA SER A 9 63.74 -6.18 51.39
C SER A 9 64.28 -5.43 52.59
N ALA A 10 63.38 -4.78 53.35
CA ALA A 10 63.43 -4.77 54.83
C ALA A 10 62.02 -4.64 55.41
N ARG A 11 61.69 -5.61 56.26
CA ARG A 11 60.61 -5.59 57.24
C ARG A 11 61.05 -4.77 58.43
N TYR A 12 60.12 -3.99 59.04
CA TYR A 12 60.08 -3.88 60.51
C TYR A 12 58.69 -3.61 61.07
N ARG A 13 58.50 -4.00 62.29
CA ARG A 13 57.37 -4.40 63.11
C ARG A 13 56.69 -3.28 63.87
N ARG A 14 55.36 -3.52 64.09
CA ARG A 14 54.57 -3.35 65.33
C ARG A 14 54.66 -2.09 66.15
N GLY A 15 53.49 -1.53 66.42
CA GLY A 15 53.18 -0.70 67.55
C GLY A 15 51.71 -0.31 67.49
N GLY A 16 50.86 -0.98 68.32
CA GLY A 16 49.47 -0.62 68.45
C GLY A 16 49.24 0.45 69.48
N LEU A 17 48.16 1.14 69.38
CA LEU A 17 47.34 1.63 70.55
C LEU A 17 46.00 2.10 70.04
N ALA A 18 44.97 1.69 70.78
CA ALA A 18 43.56 1.98 70.57
C ALA A 18 43.18 3.41 70.97
N ALA A 19 42.19 3.97 70.33
CA ALA A 19 41.17 4.85 70.96
C ALA A 19 39.99 5.17 69.99
N LEU A 20 38.83 4.72 70.42
CA LEU A 20 37.49 5.36 70.47
C LEU A 20 36.90 6.02 69.22
N ALA A 21 35.93 5.31 68.73
CA ALA A 21 34.59 5.67 68.27
C ALA A 21 34.22 7.15 68.02
N ALA A 22 33.79 7.39 66.75
CA ALA A 22 32.65 8.29 66.44
C ALA A 22 31.95 7.73 65.24
N MET A 23 30.73 7.21 65.41
CA MET A 23 29.79 6.86 64.36
C MET A 23 29.31 8.13 63.67
N ALA A 24 29.61 8.29 62.38
CA ALA A 24 28.88 9.15 61.48
C ALA A 24 28.24 8.24 60.44
N LEU A 25 26.92 8.08 60.54
CA LEU A 25 26.07 7.45 59.54
C LEU A 25 26.02 8.38 58.30
N ALA A 26 26.84 8.09 57.34
CA ALA A 26 26.66 8.60 55.98
C ALA A 26 25.78 7.60 55.21
N SER A 27 24.48 7.89 55.08
CA SER A 27 23.57 7.19 54.20
C SER A 27 24.00 7.45 52.73
N GLY A 28 24.83 6.56 52.19
CA GLY A 28 25.11 6.54 50.76
C GLY A 28 23.89 6.06 50.02
N MET A 29 23.16 6.99 49.39
CA MET A 29 22.18 6.68 48.35
C MET A 29 22.95 6.15 47.17
N MET A 30 23.05 4.82 47.01
CA MET A 30 23.41 4.20 45.75
C MET A 30 22.24 4.47 44.78
N MET A 31 22.39 5.46 43.89
CA MET A 31 21.59 5.53 42.68
C MET A 31 22.00 4.32 41.83
N THR A 32 21.20 3.27 41.86
CA THR A 32 21.21 2.27 40.80
C THR A 32 20.73 2.96 39.53
N VAL A 33 21.65 3.28 38.65
CA VAL A 33 21.32 3.57 37.24
C VAL A 33 20.73 2.26 36.73
N GLY A 34 19.42 2.15 36.69
CA GLY A 34 18.76 1.05 36.03
C GLY A 34 19.18 1.08 34.57
N ALA A 35 19.78 -0.01 34.08
CA ALA A 35 19.91 -0.24 32.66
C ALA A 35 18.50 -0.08 32.06
N PRO A 36 18.36 0.58 30.88
CA PRO A 36 17.09 0.60 30.20
C PRO A 36 16.62 -0.86 30.03
N ALA A 37 15.41 -1.16 30.49
CA ALA A 37 14.81 -2.45 30.23
C ALA A 37 14.73 -2.57 28.69
N SER A 38 15.44 -3.53 28.14
CA SER A 38 15.22 -3.97 26.78
C SER A 38 13.73 -4.38 26.73
N SER A 39 12.88 -3.61 26.08
CA SER A 39 11.53 -4.06 25.79
C SER A 39 11.68 -5.30 24.91
N ALA A 40 11.06 -6.40 25.33
CA ALA A 40 10.97 -7.57 24.44
C ALA A 40 10.27 -7.12 23.15
N ALA A 41 10.75 -7.58 22.00
CA ALA A 41 10.06 -7.34 20.72
C ALA A 41 8.59 -7.74 20.85
N GLN A 42 7.70 -6.97 20.25
CA GLN A 42 6.27 -7.26 20.27
C GLN A 42 6.05 -8.55 19.47
N ALA A 43 5.33 -9.51 20.04
CA ALA A 43 4.95 -10.72 19.33
C ALA A 43 4.04 -10.36 18.14
N ARG A 44 4.19 -11.09 17.02
CA ARG A 44 3.32 -10.98 15.85
C ARG A 44 1.86 -11.19 16.27
N VAL A 45 0.96 -10.39 15.71
CA VAL A 45 -0.49 -10.49 15.90
C VAL A 45 -1.17 -10.81 14.56
N ASP A 46 -2.37 -11.37 14.59
CA ASP A 46 -3.06 -11.79 13.37
C ASP A 46 -3.45 -10.56 12.51
N ASN A 47 -4.09 -9.55 13.10
CA ASN A 47 -4.39 -8.29 12.43
C ASN A 47 -3.48 -7.16 12.98
N PRO A 48 -2.53 -6.62 12.20
CA PRO A 48 -1.63 -5.58 12.69
C PRO A 48 -2.32 -4.24 12.99
N TYR A 49 -3.49 -3.98 12.42
CA TYR A 49 -4.23 -2.73 12.63
C TYR A 49 -5.05 -2.72 13.92
N GLU A 50 -5.41 -3.90 14.46
CA GLU A 50 -6.27 -3.96 15.63
C GLU A 50 -5.60 -3.31 16.85
N GLY A 51 -6.28 -2.28 17.38
CA GLY A 51 -5.81 -1.50 18.54
C GLY A 51 -4.57 -0.64 18.28
N ALA A 52 -4.12 -0.51 17.03
CA ALA A 52 -2.93 0.27 16.68
C ALA A 52 -3.25 1.75 16.48
N THR A 53 -2.36 2.61 16.98
CA THR A 53 -2.26 4.01 16.54
C THR A 53 -1.40 4.05 15.30
N VAL A 54 -1.98 4.43 14.17
CA VAL A 54 -1.26 4.43 12.89
C VAL A 54 -0.53 5.75 12.67
N TYR A 55 0.68 5.68 12.15
CA TYR A 55 1.52 6.83 11.81
C TYR A 55 0.84 7.77 10.82
N VAL A 56 0.86 9.06 11.10
CA VAL A 56 0.41 10.13 10.21
C VAL A 56 1.62 10.75 9.53
N ASN A 57 1.70 10.63 8.21
CA ASN A 57 2.79 11.23 7.44
C ASN A 57 2.72 12.77 7.51
N PRO A 58 3.68 13.46 8.15
CA PRO A 58 3.59 14.91 8.36
C PRO A 58 3.74 15.70 7.06
N ASP A 59 4.38 15.13 6.02
CA ASP A 59 4.56 15.81 4.74
C ASP A 59 3.22 15.86 3.97
N TRP A 60 2.49 14.74 3.97
CA TRP A 60 1.14 14.71 3.43
C TRP A 60 0.16 15.55 4.28
N SER A 61 0.22 15.40 5.61
CA SER A 61 -0.62 16.14 6.54
C SER A 61 -0.51 17.65 6.34
N ALA A 62 0.72 18.17 6.17
CA ALA A 62 0.95 19.59 5.93
C ALA A 62 0.37 20.08 4.59
N LYS A 63 0.46 19.27 3.52
CA LYS A 63 -0.13 19.57 2.21
C LYS A 63 -1.66 19.56 2.31
N ALA A 64 -2.23 18.54 2.93
CA ALA A 64 -3.68 18.43 3.13
C ALA A 64 -4.23 19.60 3.95
N ALA A 65 -3.60 19.93 5.09
CA ALA A 65 -4.02 21.03 5.95
C ALA A 65 -3.91 22.42 5.29
N ALA A 66 -3.09 22.56 4.24
CA ALA A 66 -2.97 23.81 3.49
C ALA A 66 -4.11 24.01 2.48
N GLU A 67 -4.87 22.95 2.16
CA GLU A 67 -5.98 23.01 1.23
C GLU A 67 -7.31 23.37 1.92
N PRO A 68 -8.23 24.07 1.24
CA PRO A 68 -9.54 24.37 1.78
C PRO A 68 -10.31 23.12 2.23
N GLY A 69 -10.65 23.02 3.52
CA GLY A 69 -11.36 21.89 4.12
C GLY A 69 -10.48 20.66 4.39
N GLY A 70 -9.20 20.69 4.01
CA GLY A 70 -8.30 19.57 4.18
C GLY A 70 -7.84 19.34 5.62
N GLU A 71 -7.93 20.37 6.48
CA GLU A 71 -7.65 20.23 7.91
C GLU A 71 -8.53 19.18 8.61
N ALA A 72 -9.72 18.91 8.07
CA ALA A 72 -10.62 17.89 8.61
C ALA A 72 -10.10 16.45 8.44
N VAL A 73 -9.17 16.23 7.52
CA VAL A 73 -8.59 14.91 7.20
C VAL A 73 -7.06 14.85 7.32
N ALA A 74 -6.43 15.96 7.64
CA ALA A 74 -4.96 16.06 7.69
C ALA A 74 -4.31 15.12 8.74
N ASN A 75 -5.09 14.58 9.67
CA ASN A 75 -4.62 13.62 10.68
C ASN A 75 -4.93 12.15 10.32
N GLU A 76 -5.47 11.89 9.13
CA GLU A 76 -5.67 10.52 8.68
C GLU A 76 -4.35 9.88 8.24
N PRO A 77 -4.10 8.61 8.58
CA PRO A 77 -2.89 7.91 8.16
C PRO A 77 -2.91 7.58 6.67
N THR A 78 -1.78 7.78 6.00
CA THR A 78 -1.58 7.43 4.58
C THR A 78 -0.35 6.58 4.39
N GLY A 79 -0.24 5.87 3.25
CA GLY A 79 0.94 5.10 2.90
C GLY A 79 2.17 5.97 2.62
N VAL A 80 3.35 5.46 3.01
CA VAL A 80 4.66 6.02 2.62
C VAL A 80 5.14 5.26 1.39
N TRP A 81 5.28 5.95 0.26
CA TRP A 81 5.63 5.30 -1.01
C TRP A 81 7.13 5.30 -1.25
N LEU A 82 7.71 4.11 -1.38
CA LEU A 82 9.07 3.90 -1.85
C LEU A 82 8.99 3.49 -3.33
N ASP A 83 9.01 4.47 -4.23
CA ASP A 83 8.79 4.27 -5.66
C ASP A 83 10.09 4.31 -6.49
N ARG A 84 11.23 4.45 -5.82
CA ARG A 84 12.58 4.50 -6.40
C ARG A 84 13.66 4.29 -5.33
N ILE A 85 14.87 3.97 -5.74
CA ILE A 85 16.01 3.76 -4.82
C ILE A 85 16.25 4.99 -3.95
N ALA A 86 16.18 6.20 -4.54
CA ALA A 86 16.39 7.44 -3.80
C ALA A 86 15.38 7.69 -2.67
N ALA A 87 14.19 7.09 -2.74
CA ALA A 87 13.17 7.22 -1.68
C ALA A 87 13.55 6.51 -0.38
N ILE A 88 14.51 5.59 -0.40
CA ILE A 88 14.98 4.87 0.79
C ILE A 88 15.69 5.84 1.75
N GLU A 89 16.63 6.60 1.21
CA GLU A 89 17.44 7.57 1.98
C GLU A 89 16.76 8.94 2.08
N GLY A 90 15.76 9.21 1.20
CA GLY A 90 15.13 10.50 1.07
C GLY A 90 15.94 11.49 0.22
N THR A 91 15.43 12.71 0.15
CA THR A 91 16.02 13.82 -0.61
C THR A 91 15.99 15.12 0.23
N ASP A 92 16.53 16.21 -0.29
CA ASP A 92 16.43 17.52 0.38
C ASP A 92 14.96 17.99 0.62
N THR A 93 13.99 17.36 -0.05
CA THR A 93 12.57 17.77 -0.05
C THR A 93 11.60 16.67 0.36
N ALA A 94 12.07 15.44 0.59
CA ALA A 94 11.24 14.29 0.97
C ALA A 94 12.01 13.41 1.95
N ARG A 95 11.33 12.96 3.01
CA ARG A 95 11.89 12.05 4.00
C ARG A 95 12.20 10.69 3.40
N GLY A 96 13.29 10.08 3.89
CA GLY A 96 13.60 8.67 3.64
C GLY A 96 12.86 7.72 4.61
N LEU A 97 12.98 6.41 4.34
CA LEU A 97 12.31 5.39 5.15
C LEU A 97 12.67 5.50 6.63
N ARG A 98 13.95 5.62 6.97
CA ARG A 98 14.42 5.73 8.36
C ARG A 98 13.84 6.96 9.05
N GLU A 99 13.76 8.10 8.37
CA GLU A 99 13.18 9.32 8.94
C GLU A 99 11.68 9.17 9.19
N HIS A 100 10.95 8.43 8.33
CA HIS A 100 9.54 8.11 8.56
C HIS A 100 9.35 7.17 9.77
N LEU A 101 10.20 6.14 9.92
CA LEU A 101 10.15 5.22 11.06
C LEU A 101 10.48 5.92 12.38
N ASP A 102 11.51 6.78 12.40
CA ASP A 102 11.88 7.59 13.57
C ASP A 102 10.77 8.56 13.96
N GLU A 103 10.12 9.20 12.98
CA GLU A 103 8.99 10.08 13.21
C GLU A 103 7.76 9.30 13.72
N ALA A 104 7.51 8.08 13.21
CA ALA A 104 6.45 7.22 13.74
C ALA A 104 6.66 6.91 15.23
N LEU A 105 7.89 6.57 15.63
CA LEU A 105 8.23 6.38 17.04
C LEU A 105 8.06 7.67 17.86
N ALA A 106 8.44 8.83 17.28
CA ALA A 106 8.28 10.13 17.94
C ALA A 106 6.80 10.51 18.14
N GLN A 107 5.91 10.15 17.23
CA GLN A 107 4.46 10.29 17.36
C GLN A 107 3.86 9.30 18.36
N GLY A 108 4.59 8.27 18.78
CA GLY A 108 4.08 7.18 19.58
C GLY A 108 3.14 6.27 18.80
N ALA A 109 3.34 6.16 17.49
CA ALA A 109 2.59 5.26 16.64
C ALA A 109 2.96 3.78 16.91
N ASP A 110 1.97 2.91 16.79
CA ASP A 110 2.14 1.45 16.90
C ASP A 110 2.35 0.80 15.52
N LEU A 111 1.98 1.51 14.44
CA LEU A 111 1.99 1.00 13.08
C LEU A 111 2.32 2.09 12.06
N ILE A 112 3.09 1.71 11.03
CA ILE A 112 3.34 2.50 9.82
C ILE A 112 2.98 1.69 8.57
N GLN A 113 2.44 2.35 7.53
CA GLN A 113 2.13 1.78 6.24
C GLN A 113 3.19 2.18 5.22
N VAL A 114 3.83 1.22 4.56
CA VAL A 114 4.88 1.42 3.55
C VAL A 114 4.47 0.76 2.25
N VAL A 115 4.71 1.42 1.13
CA VAL A 115 4.46 0.87 -0.20
C VAL A 115 5.79 0.59 -0.88
N ILE A 116 6.05 -0.67 -1.16
CA ILE A 116 7.21 -1.18 -1.89
C ILE A 116 6.84 -1.20 -3.36
N TYR A 117 7.46 -0.34 -4.17
CA TYR A 117 6.99 -0.11 -5.53
C TYR A 117 8.11 0.28 -6.50
N ASN A 118 9.00 -0.69 -6.84
CA ASN A 118 10.10 -0.43 -7.77
C ASN A 118 10.53 -1.66 -8.57
N LEU A 119 9.59 -2.60 -8.88
CA LEU A 119 9.90 -3.76 -9.72
C LEU A 119 10.56 -3.37 -11.04
N PRO A 120 11.48 -4.18 -11.56
CA PRO A 120 12.00 -4.03 -12.92
C PRO A 120 10.87 -4.00 -13.95
N GLY A 121 10.86 -3.00 -14.83
CA GLY A 121 9.80 -2.83 -15.82
C GLY A 121 8.41 -2.62 -15.19
N ARG A 122 8.37 -1.96 -14.04
CA ARG A 122 7.14 -1.64 -13.29
C ARG A 122 6.07 -1.03 -14.20
N ASP A 123 4.81 -1.38 -13.94
CA ASP A 123 3.65 -0.91 -14.68
C ASP A 123 3.75 -1.15 -16.19
N CYS A 124 4.00 -2.38 -16.55
CA CYS A 124 4.19 -2.77 -17.94
C CYS A 124 2.98 -2.44 -18.86
N ALA A 125 1.82 -2.11 -18.28
CA ALA A 125 0.61 -1.72 -19.00
C ALA A 125 0.20 -0.25 -18.80
N ALA A 126 0.90 0.53 -17.95
CA ALA A 126 0.59 1.93 -17.65
C ALA A 126 1.85 2.79 -17.64
N LEU A 127 2.00 3.68 -18.63
CA LEU A 127 3.24 4.46 -18.80
C LEU A 127 3.42 5.57 -17.75
N ALA A 128 2.33 6.09 -17.18
CA ALA A 128 2.37 7.22 -16.24
C ALA A 128 3.13 6.90 -14.95
N SER A 129 3.19 5.65 -14.56
CA SER A 129 3.78 5.14 -13.33
C SER A 129 5.00 4.24 -13.56
N ASN A 130 5.61 4.25 -14.74
CA ASN A 130 6.85 3.53 -14.99
C ASN A 130 7.92 3.86 -13.94
N GLY A 131 8.77 2.87 -13.63
CA GLY A 131 9.87 3.00 -12.68
C GLY A 131 11.21 3.25 -13.35
N GLU A 132 12.22 3.42 -12.50
CA GLU A 132 13.61 3.67 -12.94
C GLU A 132 14.34 2.41 -13.37
N LEU A 133 13.87 1.20 -12.98
CA LEU A 133 14.52 -0.06 -13.28
C LEU A 133 14.00 -0.65 -14.59
N GLY A 134 14.92 -0.93 -15.50
CA GLY A 134 14.61 -1.63 -16.74
C GLY A 134 14.20 -3.10 -16.51
N PRO A 135 13.61 -3.76 -17.52
CA PRO A 135 13.02 -5.09 -17.36
C PRO A 135 14.00 -6.19 -16.94
N ASP A 136 15.30 -6.02 -17.19
CA ASP A 136 16.35 -7.01 -16.88
C ASP A 136 17.12 -6.68 -15.58
N GLU A 137 16.74 -5.65 -14.84
CA GLU A 137 17.47 -5.15 -13.68
C GLU A 137 17.01 -5.75 -12.32
N LEU A 138 16.66 -7.05 -12.31
CA LEU A 138 16.24 -7.74 -11.08
C LEU A 138 17.33 -7.72 -9.99
N ASP A 139 18.61 -7.86 -10.36
CA ASP A 139 19.72 -7.83 -9.42
C ASP A 139 19.84 -6.47 -8.72
N ARG A 140 19.54 -5.36 -9.42
CA ARG A 140 19.52 -4.01 -8.83
C ARG A 140 18.32 -3.84 -7.91
N TYR A 141 17.15 -4.32 -8.31
CA TYR A 141 15.97 -4.33 -7.45
C TYR A 141 16.25 -5.05 -6.11
N GLN A 142 16.91 -6.20 -6.18
CA GLN A 142 17.27 -6.95 -4.97
C GLN A 142 18.29 -6.21 -4.11
N SER A 143 19.43 -5.84 -4.69
CA SER A 143 20.58 -5.34 -3.94
C SER A 143 20.57 -3.85 -3.61
N GLU A 144 19.92 -3.03 -4.46
CA GLU A 144 19.90 -1.57 -4.29
C GLU A 144 18.57 -1.05 -3.74
N PHE A 145 17.50 -1.87 -3.76
CA PHE A 145 16.17 -1.48 -3.27
C PHE A 145 15.70 -2.34 -2.09
N ILE A 146 15.48 -3.64 -2.28
CA ILE A 146 14.90 -4.51 -1.23
C ILE A 146 15.88 -4.76 -0.07
N ASP A 147 17.15 -5.08 -0.34
CA ASP A 147 18.12 -5.36 0.74
C ASP A 147 18.32 -4.16 1.68
N PRO A 148 18.49 -2.91 1.19
CA PRO A 148 18.56 -1.73 2.07
C PRO A 148 17.26 -1.48 2.87
N ILE A 149 16.07 -1.67 2.27
CA ILE A 149 14.79 -1.55 2.98
C ILE A 149 14.74 -2.58 4.11
N ALA A 150 15.05 -3.84 3.83
CA ALA A 150 15.07 -4.91 4.83
C ALA A 150 16.06 -4.61 5.97
N GLU A 151 17.26 -4.08 5.67
CA GLU A 151 18.23 -3.67 6.69
C GLU A 151 17.65 -2.58 7.62
N ILE A 152 16.89 -1.65 7.07
CA ILE A 152 16.26 -0.59 7.87
C ILE A 152 15.10 -1.16 8.70
N GLU A 153 14.17 -1.90 8.10
CA GLU A 153 12.98 -2.44 8.79
C GLU A 153 13.34 -3.44 9.88
N HIS A 154 14.43 -4.18 9.70
CA HIS A 154 14.92 -5.17 10.67
C HIS A 154 15.79 -4.55 11.76
N ASP A 155 16.04 -3.25 11.77
CA ASP A 155 16.76 -2.58 12.84
C ASP A 155 15.99 -2.73 14.15
N SER A 156 16.68 -3.16 15.19
CA SER A 156 16.10 -3.39 16.52
C SER A 156 15.46 -2.13 17.14
N ALA A 157 15.79 -0.95 16.64
CA ALA A 157 15.15 0.32 17.04
C ALA A 157 13.65 0.30 16.75
N TYR A 158 13.23 -0.42 15.70
CA TYR A 158 11.85 -0.48 15.22
C TYR A 158 11.11 -1.77 15.64
N ALA A 159 11.72 -2.65 16.44
CA ALA A 159 11.16 -3.94 16.81
C ALA A 159 9.76 -3.88 17.50
N ASN A 160 9.35 -2.73 17.99
CA ASN A 160 8.03 -2.50 18.59
C ASN A 160 7.08 -1.69 17.70
N LEU A 161 7.49 -1.34 16.49
CA LEU A 161 6.67 -0.68 15.48
C LEU A 161 6.23 -1.73 14.46
N ARG A 162 4.92 -1.92 14.28
CA ARG A 162 4.38 -2.77 13.21
C ARG A 162 4.59 -2.06 11.88
N ILE A 163 5.30 -2.71 10.96
CA ILE A 163 5.54 -2.19 9.61
C ILE A 163 4.68 -2.99 8.65
N VAL A 164 3.71 -2.35 8.04
CA VAL A 164 2.81 -2.96 7.06
C VAL A 164 3.26 -2.57 5.67
N ASN A 165 3.79 -3.54 4.92
CA ASN A 165 4.22 -3.36 3.55
C ASN A 165 3.11 -3.73 2.57
N THR A 166 2.82 -2.85 1.61
CA THR A 166 2.11 -3.18 0.38
C THR A 166 3.14 -3.54 -0.68
N ILE A 167 3.08 -4.78 -1.17
CA ILE A 167 4.12 -5.34 -2.05
C ILE A 167 3.69 -5.20 -3.51
N GLU A 168 4.38 -4.33 -4.23
CA GLU A 168 4.46 -4.20 -5.68
C GLU A 168 3.10 -4.14 -6.39
N ILE A 169 2.50 -2.96 -6.30
CA ILE A 169 1.22 -2.62 -6.92
C ILE A 169 1.27 -2.83 -8.44
N ASP A 170 0.15 -3.22 -9.03
CA ASP A 170 -0.05 -3.36 -10.48
C ASP A 170 0.97 -4.27 -11.18
N SER A 171 1.46 -5.30 -10.47
CA SER A 171 2.49 -6.21 -10.97
C SER A 171 1.92 -7.55 -11.47
N LEU A 172 1.67 -8.47 -10.57
CA LEU A 172 1.22 -9.85 -10.89
C LEU A 172 -0.08 -9.88 -11.70
N PRO A 173 -1.11 -9.07 -11.39
CA PRO A 173 -2.34 -9.04 -12.20
C PRO A 173 -2.10 -8.72 -13.67
N ASN A 174 -1.14 -7.86 -13.99
CA ASN A 174 -0.76 -7.52 -15.37
C ASN A 174 -0.31 -8.75 -16.18
N LEU A 175 0.39 -9.70 -15.54
CA LEU A 175 0.87 -10.93 -16.22
C LEU A 175 -0.28 -11.87 -16.62
N ILE A 176 -1.45 -11.73 -16.02
CA ILE A 176 -2.66 -12.47 -16.38
C ILE A 176 -3.47 -11.73 -17.43
N THR A 177 -3.64 -10.42 -17.27
CA THR A 177 -4.61 -9.65 -18.05
C THR A 177 -4.03 -8.98 -19.28
N ASN A 178 -2.73 -8.66 -19.29
CA ASN A 178 -2.12 -7.82 -20.31
C ASN A 178 -0.99 -8.53 -21.11
N THR A 179 -1.11 -9.86 -21.28
CA THR A 179 -0.10 -10.68 -21.96
C THR A 179 -0.70 -11.61 -23.02
N GLY A 180 0.12 -12.04 -23.96
CA GLY A 180 -0.17 -13.09 -24.93
C GLY A 180 -1.20 -12.66 -25.99
N SER A 181 -2.29 -13.41 -26.11
CA SER A 181 -3.33 -13.16 -27.11
C SER A 181 -4.47 -12.25 -26.62
N ARG A 182 -4.35 -11.69 -25.44
CA ARG A 182 -5.36 -10.76 -24.93
C ARG A 182 -5.35 -9.45 -25.73
N GLU A 183 -6.51 -8.86 -25.97
CA GLU A 183 -6.63 -7.59 -26.69
C GLU A 183 -5.92 -6.44 -25.94
N THR A 184 -5.81 -6.58 -24.62
CA THR A 184 -5.14 -5.65 -23.70
C THR A 184 -3.62 -5.87 -23.58
N ALA A 185 -3.05 -6.89 -24.24
CA ALA A 185 -1.65 -7.25 -24.13
C ALA A 185 -0.70 -6.13 -24.60
N THR A 186 0.44 -6.02 -23.90
CA THR A 186 1.54 -5.12 -24.28
C THR A 186 2.83 -5.91 -24.47
N PRO A 187 3.75 -5.45 -25.34
CA PRO A 187 5.07 -6.06 -25.46
C PRO A 187 5.88 -6.03 -24.17
N GLU A 188 5.70 -4.99 -23.36
CA GLU A 188 6.35 -4.79 -22.07
C GLU A 188 5.89 -5.87 -21.08
N CYS A 189 4.58 -6.11 -20.95
CA CYS A 189 4.05 -7.16 -20.09
C CYS A 189 4.43 -8.56 -20.57
N ASP A 190 4.47 -8.80 -21.89
CA ASP A 190 4.98 -10.05 -22.45
C ASP A 190 6.45 -10.27 -22.07
N THR A 191 7.27 -9.21 -22.08
CA THR A 191 8.67 -9.25 -21.63
C THR A 191 8.75 -9.63 -20.16
N MET A 192 7.97 -8.98 -19.28
CA MET A 192 7.98 -9.27 -17.83
C MET A 192 7.48 -10.68 -17.53
N LYS A 193 6.52 -11.19 -18.29
CA LYS A 193 6.07 -12.58 -18.16
C LYS A 193 7.14 -13.56 -18.61
N ALA A 194 7.83 -13.27 -19.71
CA ALA A 194 8.84 -14.16 -20.28
C ALA A 194 10.10 -14.26 -19.40
N ASN A 195 10.56 -13.15 -18.79
CA ASN A 195 11.73 -13.15 -17.92
C ASN A 195 11.41 -13.60 -16.47
N GLY A 196 10.14 -13.59 -16.05
CA GLY A 196 9.69 -14.00 -14.73
C GLY A 196 10.05 -13.01 -13.59
N ASN A 197 10.51 -11.81 -13.92
CA ASN A 197 11.06 -10.89 -12.93
C ASN A 197 10.00 -10.33 -11.97
N TYR A 198 8.71 -10.24 -12.37
CA TYR A 198 7.65 -9.88 -11.42
C TYR A 198 7.46 -10.95 -10.35
N VAL A 199 7.35 -12.21 -10.73
CA VAL A 199 7.18 -13.32 -9.77
C VAL A 199 8.40 -13.45 -8.86
N ASN A 200 9.60 -13.37 -9.44
CA ASN A 200 10.86 -13.49 -8.69
C ASN A 200 11.13 -12.26 -7.80
N GLY A 201 10.76 -11.06 -8.24
CA GLY A 201 10.93 -9.84 -7.48
C GLY A 201 9.98 -9.77 -6.28
N VAL A 202 8.69 -10.06 -6.49
CA VAL A 202 7.70 -10.15 -5.41
C VAL A 202 8.12 -11.22 -4.39
N GLY A 203 8.51 -12.42 -4.86
CA GLY A 203 9.01 -13.47 -3.96
C GLY A 203 10.25 -13.04 -3.17
N TYR A 204 11.20 -12.36 -3.82
CA TYR A 204 12.38 -11.85 -3.10
C TYR A 204 12.01 -10.84 -2.02
N ALA A 205 11.14 -9.88 -2.35
CA ALA A 205 10.67 -8.88 -1.38
C ALA A 205 9.98 -9.54 -0.18
N LEU A 206 9.07 -10.48 -0.42
CA LEU A 206 8.38 -11.22 0.64
C LEU A 206 9.36 -11.93 1.57
N GLY A 207 10.28 -12.73 1.03
CA GLY A 207 11.23 -13.51 1.83
C GLY A 207 12.25 -12.64 2.57
N LYS A 208 12.60 -11.46 2.03
CA LYS A 208 13.55 -10.55 2.68
C LYS A 208 12.89 -9.69 3.76
N LEU A 209 11.72 -9.11 3.48
CA LEU A 209 11.02 -8.22 4.40
C LEU A 209 10.28 -9.00 5.50
N GLY A 210 9.79 -10.22 5.21
CA GLY A 210 9.07 -11.08 6.15
C GLY A 210 9.91 -11.74 7.24
N GLY A 211 11.21 -11.46 7.31
CA GLY A 211 12.15 -12.16 8.21
C GLY A 211 12.04 -11.83 9.71
N VAL A 212 11.17 -10.91 10.13
CA VAL A 212 10.97 -10.46 11.52
C VAL A 212 9.50 -10.31 11.87
N ASP A 213 9.17 -10.51 13.16
CA ASP A 213 7.78 -10.60 13.65
C ASP A 213 6.96 -9.31 13.50
N ASN A 214 7.60 -8.14 13.42
CA ASN A 214 6.93 -6.84 13.34
C ASN A 214 6.68 -6.35 11.92
N VAL A 215 7.08 -7.10 10.88
CA VAL A 215 6.83 -6.78 9.46
C VAL A 215 5.69 -7.63 8.91
N TYR A 216 4.74 -7.00 8.25
CA TYR A 216 3.51 -7.59 7.71
C TYR A 216 3.39 -7.25 6.22
N ASN A 217 3.54 -8.24 5.35
CA ASN A 217 3.50 -8.05 3.90
C ASN A 217 2.11 -8.36 3.34
N TYR A 218 1.51 -7.40 2.64
CA TYR A 218 0.26 -7.52 1.89
C TYR A 218 0.55 -7.39 0.40
N ILE A 219 0.20 -8.42 -0.37
CA ILE A 219 0.45 -8.45 -1.82
C ILE A 219 -0.68 -7.74 -2.55
N ASP A 220 -0.36 -6.93 -3.56
CA ASP A 220 -1.37 -6.29 -4.39
C ASP A 220 -2.20 -7.31 -5.17
N ALA A 221 -3.52 -7.16 -5.13
CA ALA A 221 -4.51 -8.00 -5.79
C ALA A 221 -5.31 -7.27 -6.88
N GLY A 222 -4.93 -6.05 -7.22
CA GLY A 222 -5.70 -5.21 -8.14
C GLY A 222 -7.05 -4.81 -7.56
N HIS A 223 -8.11 -4.85 -8.34
CA HIS A 223 -9.46 -4.46 -7.92
C HIS A 223 -10.54 -5.23 -8.71
N HIS A 224 -11.81 -5.20 -8.23
CA HIS A 224 -12.90 -5.96 -8.87
C HIS A 224 -13.10 -5.61 -10.33
N GLY A 225 -12.99 -4.33 -10.71
CA GLY A 225 -13.14 -3.85 -12.09
C GLY A 225 -11.99 -4.26 -13.03
N TRP A 226 -10.99 -4.97 -12.53
CA TRP A 226 -9.87 -5.53 -13.29
C TRP A 226 -9.79 -7.07 -13.14
N ILE A 227 -9.91 -7.59 -11.92
CA ILE A 227 -9.67 -9.00 -11.62
C ILE A 227 -10.98 -9.79 -11.41
N GLY A 228 -12.14 -9.14 -11.35
CA GLY A 228 -13.41 -9.79 -11.00
C GLY A 228 -13.98 -10.78 -12.02
N TRP A 229 -13.44 -10.88 -13.24
CA TRP A 229 -13.84 -11.88 -14.23
C TRP A 229 -13.19 -13.24 -13.96
N GLU A 230 -13.91 -14.33 -14.23
CA GLU A 230 -13.44 -15.70 -13.97
C GLU A 230 -12.06 -15.98 -14.57
N ASP A 231 -11.80 -15.50 -15.79
CA ASP A 231 -10.54 -15.69 -16.52
C ASP A 231 -9.36 -14.91 -15.92
N ASN A 232 -9.64 -13.98 -15.00
CA ASN A 232 -8.65 -13.17 -14.32
C ASN A 232 -8.52 -13.56 -12.85
N PHE A 233 -9.64 -13.77 -12.16
CA PHE A 233 -9.75 -13.94 -10.72
C PHE A 233 -8.92 -15.11 -10.18
N ARG A 234 -9.25 -16.33 -10.61
CA ARG A 234 -8.53 -17.52 -10.14
C ARG A 234 -7.07 -17.57 -10.62
N PRO A 235 -6.75 -17.30 -11.91
CA PRO A 235 -5.36 -17.26 -12.33
C PRO A 235 -4.51 -16.23 -11.59
N THR A 236 -5.07 -15.09 -11.18
CA THR A 236 -4.35 -14.11 -10.36
C THR A 236 -4.07 -14.65 -8.95
N ALA A 237 -5.05 -15.28 -8.30
CA ALA A 237 -4.84 -15.90 -6.99
C ALA A 237 -3.77 -17.01 -7.04
N GLU A 238 -3.78 -17.87 -8.08
CA GLU A 238 -2.77 -18.89 -8.31
C GLU A 238 -1.37 -18.31 -8.55
N LEU A 239 -1.27 -17.19 -9.29
CA LEU A 239 -0.01 -16.51 -9.54
C LEU A 239 0.55 -15.82 -8.29
N ILE A 240 -0.29 -15.22 -7.47
CA ILE A 240 0.10 -14.66 -6.16
C ILE A 240 0.65 -15.78 -5.26
N ALA A 241 -0.03 -16.91 -5.18
CA ALA A 241 0.45 -18.07 -4.42
C ALA A 241 1.78 -18.61 -4.98
N GLN A 242 1.97 -18.57 -6.30
CA GLN A 242 3.26 -18.91 -6.92
C GLN A 242 4.36 -17.93 -6.49
N ALA A 243 4.10 -16.62 -6.50
CA ALA A 243 5.07 -15.61 -6.07
C ALA A 243 5.43 -15.76 -4.59
N ALA A 244 4.45 -16.08 -3.73
CA ALA A 244 4.66 -16.37 -2.31
C ALA A 244 5.50 -17.64 -2.02
N ASN A 245 5.82 -18.41 -3.05
CA ASN A 245 6.71 -19.58 -2.99
C ASN A 245 7.96 -19.43 -3.87
N ALA A 246 8.20 -18.24 -4.40
CA ALA A 246 9.30 -17.99 -5.33
C ALA A 246 10.49 -17.33 -4.62
N ASN A 247 11.70 -17.54 -5.17
CA ASN A 247 12.92 -16.77 -4.86
C ASN A 247 13.22 -16.57 -3.36
N GLY A 248 12.95 -17.59 -2.54
CA GLY A 248 13.23 -17.59 -1.10
C GLY A 248 12.05 -17.19 -0.21
N ALA A 249 10.91 -16.83 -0.77
CA ALA A 249 9.69 -16.62 -0.01
C ALA A 249 9.04 -17.91 0.45
N SER A 250 8.27 -17.79 1.50
CA SER A 250 7.36 -18.80 2.05
C SER A 250 5.96 -18.17 2.19
N PRO A 251 4.86 -18.95 2.06
CA PRO A 251 3.54 -18.44 2.36
C PRO A 251 3.40 -17.79 3.76
N ASP A 252 4.24 -18.19 4.71
CA ASP A 252 4.25 -17.61 6.07
C ASP A 252 4.81 -16.16 6.09
N ASP A 253 5.48 -15.71 5.02
CA ASP A 253 5.94 -14.33 4.86
C ASP A 253 4.80 -13.37 4.43
N VAL A 254 3.61 -13.91 4.14
CA VAL A 254 2.42 -13.17 3.68
C VAL A 254 1.45 -12.98 4.83
N ALA A 255 1.19 -11.73 5.22
CA ALA A 255 0.14 -11.39 6.17
C ALA A 255 -1.24 -11.31 5.49
N GLY A 256 -1.26 -10.93 4.20
CA GLY A 256 -2.51 -10.79 3.47
C GLY A 256 -2.35 -10.26 2.05
N PHE A 257 -3.42 -9.66 1.58
CA PHE A 257 -3.50 -8.98 0.29
C PHE A 257 -4.13 -7.60 0.44
N ILE A 258 -3.92 -6.74 -0.54
CA ILE A 258 -4.60 -5.45 -0.62
C ILE A 258 -5.34 -5.33 -1.95
N ALA A 259 -6.56 -4.78 -1.91
CA ALA A 259 -7.37 -4.49 -3.07
C ALA A 259 -7.58 -2.98 -3.23
N ASN A 260 -7.86 -2.56 -4.46
CA ASN A 260 -8.20 -1.17 -4.83
C ASN A 260 -7.08 -0.15 -4.57
N THR A 261 -5.83 -0.60 -4.40
CA THR A 261 -4.70 0.32 -4.18
C THR A 261 -4.61 1.34 -5.31
N ALA A 262 -4.60 2.61 -4.94
CA ALA A 262 -4.55 3.72 -5.88
C ALA A 262 -5.67 3.73 -6.94
N ASN A 263 -6.82 3.11 -6.67
CA ASN A 263 -7.97 3.04 -7.57
C ASN A 263 -9.20 3.76 -6.97
N TYR A 264 -10.36 3.61 -7.59
CA TYR A 264 -11.57 4.41 -7.33
C TYR A 264 -12.84 3.57 -7.17
N SER A 265 -12.74 2.25 -7.19
CA SER A 265 -13.89 1.35 -7.10
C SER A 265 -14.62 1.50 -5.77
N ALA A 266 -15.94 1.59 -5.80
CA ALA A 266 -16.75 1.71 -4.59
C ALA A 266 -16.52 0.52 -3.63
N THR A 267 -16.41 0.80 -2.33
CA THR A 267 -16.30 -0.25 -1.29
C THR A 267 -17.52 -1.17 -1.33
N THR A 268 -18.72 -0.60 -1.48
CA THR A 268 -19.98 -1.33 -1.60
C THR A 268 -20.92 -0.67 -2.63
N GLU A 269 -21.69 -1.50 -3.32
CA GLU A 269 -22.76 -1.08 -4.25
C GLU A 269 -24.13 -1.53 -3.72
N PRO A 270 -24.77 -0.75 -2.80
CA PRO A 270 -25.92 -1.22 -2.05
C PRO A 270 -27.23 -1.26 -2.84
N TYR A 271 -27.28 -0.72 -4.07
CA TYR A 271 -28.54 -0.50 -4.79
C TYR A 271 -28.73 -1.41 -6.00
N PHE A 272 -27.76 -2.26 -6.32
CA PHE A 272 -27.88 -3.30 -7.34
C PHE A 272 -26.93 -4.45 -7.06
N SER A 273 -27.17 -5.58 -7.68
CA SER A 273 -26.31 -6.77 -7.60
C SER A 273 -26.22 -7.47 -8.96
N ILE A 274 -25.22 -8.28 -9.17
CA ILE A 274 -25.03 -9.07 -10.41
C ILE A 274 -26.25 -9.95 -10.76
N ASP A 275 -27.07 -10.34 -9.76
CA ASP A 275 -28.23 -11.20 -9.90
C ASP A 275 -29.51 -10.45 -10.29
N ASP A 276 -29.50 -9.14 -10.30
CA ASP A 276 -30.65 -8.32 -10.65
C ASP A 276 -31.09 -8.55 -12.09
N THR A 277 -32.40 -8.38 -12.30
CA THR A 277 -33.03 -8.56 -13.60
C THR A 277 -33.94 -7.37 -13.92
N VAL A 278 -33.73 -6.74 -15.05
CA VAL A 278 -34.54 -5.64 -15.57
C VAL A 278 -35.21 -6.08 -16.87
N ASN A 279 -36.54 -6.01 -16.95
CA ASN A 279 -37.34 -6.46 -18.10
C ASN A 279 -37.00 -7.90 -18.56
N GLY A 280 -36.71 -8.81 -17.62
CA GLY A 280 -36.36 -10.20 -17.89
C GLY A 280 -34.92 -10.42 -18.38
N GLN A 281 -34.08 -9.39 -18.39
CA GLN A 281 -32.66 -9.44 -18.77
C GLN A 281 -31.80 -9.32 -17.51
N LYS A 282 -30.83 -10.23 -17.32
CA LYS A 282 -29.87 -10.16 -16.22
C LYS A 282 -28.89 -9.02 -16.48
N ILE A 283 -28.67 -8.16 -15.48
CA ILE A 283 -27.76 -7.03 -15.62
C ILE A 283 -26.33 -7.49 -15.87
N ARG A 284 -25.87 -8.57 -15.22
CA ARG A 284 -24.54 -9.11 -15.41
C ARG A 284 -24.20 -9.43 -16.86
N GLU A 285 -25.20 -9.93 -17.61
CA GLU A 285 -25.01 -10.44 -18.98
C GLU A 285 -25.27 -9.38 -20.06
N THR A 286 -25.94 -8.25 -19.68
CA THR A 286 -26.49 -7.31 -20.66
C THR A 286 -26.08 -5.87 -20.47
N THR A 287 -25.40 -5.52 -19.36
CA THR A 287 -24.94 -4.16 -19.10
C THR A 287 -23.47 -3.99 -19.43
N LYS A 288 -23.13 -2.81 -19.91
CA LYS A 288 -21.74 -2.47 -20.24
C LYS A 288 -20.87 -2.24 -19.01
N TRP A 289 -21.48 -1.85 -17.88
CA TRP A 289 -20.76 -1.63 -16.64
C TRP A 289 -20.32 -2.93 -15.99
N VAL A 290 -21.21 -3.93 -15.92
CA VAL A 290 -20.90 -5.22 -15.28
C VAL A 290 -20.17 -6.16 -16.25
N ASP A 291 -20.63 -6.26 -17.48
CA ASP A 291 -20.00 -6.99 -18.60
C ASP A 291 -19.45 -8.37 -18.19
N TRP A 292 -20.32 -9.22 -17.63
CA TRP A 292 -19.98 -10.56 -17.14
C TRP A 292 -19.07 -10.61 -15.92
N ASN A 293 -18.68 -9.47 -15.31
CA ASN A 293 -17.97 -9.46 -14.03
C ASN A 293 -18.77 -10.21 -12.95
N ASN A 294 -18.08 -10.90 -12.04
CA ASN A 294 -18.71 -11.57 -10.91
C ASN A 294 -18.94 -10.64 -9.72
N TYR A 295 -18.41 -9.43 -9.77
CA TYR A 295 -18.41 -8.47 -8.68
C TYR A 295 -18.82 -7.08 -9.18
N VAL A 296 -19.40 -6.29 -8.30
CA VAL A 296 -19.76 -4.89 -8.55
C VAL A 296 -19.10 -3.94 -7.55
N ASP A 297 -18.48 -4.49 -6.49
CA ASP A 297 -17.83 -3.71 -5.44
C ASP A 297 -16.59 -4.41 -4.86
N GLU A 298 -15.78 -3.65 -4.11
CA GLU A 298 -14.51 -4.15 -3.58
C GLU A 298 -14.69 -5.09 -2.38
N LEU A 299 -15.70 -4.88 -1.55
CA LEU A 299 -15.86 -5.67 -0.34
C LEU A 299 -16.23 -7.13 -0.66
N THR A 300 -17.17 -7.34 -1.58
CA THR A 300 -17.54 -8.69 -2.00
C THR A 300 -16.41 -9.36 -2.76
N PHE A 301 -15.72 -8.61 -3.64
CA PHE A 301 -14.53 -9.10 -4.32
C PHE A 301 -13.43 -9.52 -3.34
N ALA A 302 -13.06 -8.67 -2.39
CA ALA A 302 -11.99 -8.93 -1.45
C ALA A 302 -12.25 -10.15 -0.57
N LYS A 303 -13.48 -10.32 -0.08
CA LYS A 303 -13.86 -11.49 0.72
C LYS A 303 -13.72 -12.81 -0.06
N ASP A 304 -14.17 -12.83 -1.30
CA ASP A 304 -14.06 -14.01 -2.16
C ASP A 304 -12.63 -14.24 -2.62
N PHE A 305 -11.87 -13.17 -2.90
CA PHE A 305 -10.47 -13.28 -3.30
C PHE A 305 -9.58 -13.80 -2.18
N ARG A 306 -9.85 -13.40 -0.93
CA ARG A 306 -9.23 -14.01 0.26
C ARG A 306 -9.41 -15.54 0.25
N GLN A 307 -10.61 -16.01 0.01
CA GLN A 307 -10.88 -17.45 -0.04
C GLN A 307 -10.18 -18.13 -1.22
N ALA A 308 -10.07 -17.45 -2.37
CA ALA A 308 -9.33 -17.97 -3.53
C ALA A 308 -7.83 -18.09 -3.24
N LEU A 309 -7.23 -17.13 -2.54
CA LEU A 309 -5.83 -17.18 -2.11
C LEU A 309 -5.57 -18.33 -1.13
N ILE A 310 -6.45 -18.55 -0.15
CA ILE A 310 -6.36 -19.68 0.77
C ILE A 310 -6.45 -21.00 0.00
N ASN A 311 -7.38 -21.10 -0.95
CA ASN A 311 -7.52 -22.27 -1.81
C ASN A 311 -6.32 -22.51 -2.72
N ALA A 312 -5.60 -21.45 -3.07
CA ALA A 312 -4.36 -21.51 -3.86
C ALA A 312 -3.12 -21.87 -3.01
N GLY A 313 -3.23 -21.90 -1.67
CA GLY A 313 -2.19 -22.38 -0.77
C GLY A 313 -1.60 -21.36 0.19
N LEU A 314 -2.17 -20.15 0.28
CA LEU A 314 -1.81 -19.21 1.34
C LEU A 314 -2.42 -19.63 2.69
N PRO A 315 -1.87 -19.15 3.82
CA PRO A 315 -2.38 -19.44 5.17
C PRO A 315 -3.86 -19.05 5.34
N SER A 316 -4.58 -19.77 6.19
CA SER A 316 -6.02 -19.54 6.40
C SER A 316 -6.35 -18.28 7.20
N ASP A 317 -5.36 -17.71 7.86
CA ASP A 317 -5.43 -16.51 8.71
C ASP A 317 -5.00 -15.22 8.00
N ILE A 318 -4.63 -15.29 6.70
CA ILE A 318 -4.34 -14.06 5.92
C ILE A 318 -5.53 -13.10 5.99
N GLY A 319 -5.24 -11.80 6.09
CA GLY A 319 -6.25 -10.74 6.07
C GLY A 319 -6.33 -10.01 4.72
N GLY A 320 -7.35 -9.16 4.58
CA GLY A 320 -7.50 -8.25 3.44
C GLY A 320 -7.35 -6.79 3.85
N LEU A 321 -6.73 -5.98 3.03
CA LEU A 321 -6.83 -4.52 3.09
C LEU A 321 -7.64 -4.02 1.89
N ILE A 322 -8.40 -2.94 2.07
CA ILE A 322 -9.06 -2.23 0.97
C ILE A 322 -8.64 -0.77 1.05
N ASP A 323 -8.05 -0.26 -0.04
CA ASP A 323 -7.75 1.16 -0.16
C ASP A 323 -9.05 1.93 -0.45
N THR A 324 -9.45 2.77 0.51
CA THR A 324 -10.69 3.56 0.46
C THR A 324 -10.41 5.05 0.26
N SER A 325 -9.19 5.41 -0.09
CA SER A 325 -8.73 6.81 -0.13
C SER A 325 -9.53 7.69 -1.11
N ARG A 326 -10.02 7.11 -2.23
CA ARG A 326 -10.61 7.89 -3.34
C ARG A 326 -11.89 7.28 -3.91
N ASN A 327 -12.57 6.43 -3.17
CA ASN A 327 -13.74 5.68 -3.64
C ASN A 327 -15.08 6.13 -3.04
N GLY A 328 -15.13 7.33 -2.44
CA GLY A 328 -16.31 7.81 -1.73
C GLY A 328 -17.48 8.18 -2.63
N TRP A 329 -17.22 8.77 -3.81
CA TRP A 329 -18.24 9.13 -4.80
C TRP A 329 -19.46 9.83 -4.19
N GLY A 330 -19.22 10.84 -3.37
CA GLY A 330 -20.26 11.69 -2.77
C GLY A 330 -20.76 12.74 -3.76
N GLY A 331 -21.31 13.83 -3.23
CA GLY A 331 -21.83 14.92 -4.02
C GLY A 331 -23.24 14.65 -4.55
N SER A 332 -23.67 15.48 -5.51
CA SER A 332 -25.06 15.48 -6.01
C SER A 332 -25.42 14.25 -6.84
N ASP A 333 -24.43 13.61 -7.44
CA ASP A 333 -24.63 12.51 -8.38
C ASP A 333 -24.65 11.13 -7.71
N ARG A 334 -24.37 11.09 -6.39
CA ARG A 334 -24.47 9.86 -5.61
C ARG A 334 -25.94 9.43 -5.49
N PRO A 335 -26.29 8.21 -5.91
CA PRO A 335 -27.65 7.71 -5.78
C PRO A 335 -28.02 7.52 -4.31
N THR A 336 -29.31 7.65 -4.00
CA THR A 336 -29.89 7.41 -2.67
C THR A 336 -30.79 6.19 -2.63
N GLY A 337 -30.86 5.43 -3.73
CA GLY A 337 -31.68 4.23 -3.89
C GLY A 337 -31.49 3.62 -5.28
N PRO A 338 -32.08 2.44 -5.52
CA PRO A 338 -31.99 1.77 -6.81
C PRO A 338 -32.66 2.60 -7.92
N GLY A 339 -32.12 2.50 -9.12
CA GLY A 339 -32.70 3.06 -10.33
C GLY A 339 -34.05 2.44 -10.73
N PRO A 340 -34.77 3.05 -11.67
CA PRO A 340 -36.06 2.52 -12.13
C PRO A 340 -35.87 1.25 -12.98
N THR A 341 -36.69 0.23 -12.74
CA THR A 341 -36.68 -1.03 -13.51
C THR A 341 -37.52 -0.98 -14.78
N THR A 342 -38.00 0.21 -15.17
CA THR A 342 -38.88 0.43 -16.36
C THR A 342 -38.08 0.72 -17.62
N GLY A 343 -36.78 1.02 -17.52
CA GLY A 343 -35.85 1.30 -18.60
C GLY A 343 -35.07 0.10 -19.06
N THR A 344 -33.90 0.34 -19.65
CA THR A 344 -32.92 -0.68 -20.02
C THR A 344 -32.12 -1.14 -18.79
N PRO A 345 -31.47 -2.32 -18.83
CA PRO A 345 -30.52 -2.74 -17.77
C PRO A 345 -29.39 -1.73 -17.53
N ASP A 346 -28.84 -1.12 -18.59
CA ASP A 346 -27.79 -0.08 -18.46
C ASP A 346 -28.33 1.16 -17.70
N GLU A 347 -29.53 1.65 -18.03
CA GLU A 347 -30.14 2.80 -17.33
C GLU A 347 -30.39 2.48 -15.84
N TYR A 348 -30.79 1.24 -15.52
CA TYR A 348 -30.96 0.81 -14.13
C TYR A 348 -29.63 0.81 -13.37
N VAL A 349 -28.58 0.23 -13.94
CA VAL A 349 -27.26 0.19 -13.31
C VAL A 349 -26.68 1.59 -13.20
N ASP A 350 -26.74 2.40 -14.23
CA ASP A 350 -26.24 3.78 -14.20
C ASP A 350 -26.94 4.66 -13.16
N ALA A 351 -28.22 4.44 -12.92
CA ALA A 351 -28.97 5.15 -11.90
C ALA A 351 -28.75 4.58 -10.48
N SER A 352 -28.28 3.34 -10.35
CA SER A 352 -28.10 2.63 -9.08
C SER A 352 -26.68 2.72 -8.54
N ARG A 353 -25.66 2.67 -9.40
CA ARG A 353 -24.26 2.51 -9.01
C ARG A 353 -23.70 3.73 -8.27
N ILE A 354 -22.92 3.47 -7.24
CA ILE A 354 -22.15 4.47 -6.47
C ILE A 354 -20.94 4.94 -7.28
N ASP A 355 -20.18 4.02 -7.83
CA ASP A 355 -19.02 4.34 -8.68
C ASP A 355 -19.49 5.09 -9.94
N ARG A 356 -19.08 6.36 -10.07
CA ARG A 356 -19.50 7.24 -11.16
C ARG A 356 -18.53 7.32 -12.32
N ARG A 357 -17.47 6.51 -12.34
CA ARG A 357 -16.56 6.44 -13.51
C ARG A 357 -17.34 6.10 -14.77
N ILE A 358 -16.81 6.53 -15.90
CA ILE A 358 -17.40 6.20 -17.23
C ILE A 358 -17.27 4.70 -17.51
N ASN A 359 -16.15 4.10 -17.09
CA ASN A 359 -15.88 2.65 -17.20
C ASN A 359 -15.06 2.19 -15.98
N PRO A 360 -15.29 0.99 -15.43
CA PRO A 360 -14.54 0.49 -14.28
C PRO A 360 -13.03 0.31 -14.55
N GLY A 361 -12.61 0.24 -15.80
CA GLY A 361 -11.20 0.23 -16.21
C GLY A 361 -10.52 1.60 -16.25
N ASN A 362 -11.23 2.70 -15.97
CA ASN A 362 -10.64 4.03 -15.86
C ASN A 362 -9.95 4.17 -14.49
N TRP A 363 -8.68 4.58 -14.47
CA TRP A 363 -7.86 4.58 -13.27
C TRP A 363 -7.14 5.90 -12.96
N CYS A 364 -6.94 6.79 -13.94
CA CYS A 364 -6.12 7.98 -13.74
C CYS A 364 -6.96 9.21 -13.36
N ASN A 365 -6.67 9.81 -12.22
CA ASN A 365 -7.20 11.11 -11.72
C ASN A 365 -8.69 11.33 -12.02
N GLN A 366 -9.54 10.40 -11.61
CA GLN A 366 -10.96 10.36 -12.03
C GLN A 366 -11.78 11.56 -11.55
N ASP A 367 -12.41 12.23 -12.49
CA ASP A 367 -13.33 13.35 -12.22
C ASP A 367 -14.57 12.86 -11.44
N GLY A 368 -14.98 13.62 -10.45
CA GLY A 368 -16.14 13.33 -9.59
C GLY A 368 -15.84 12.41 -8.40
N ALA A 369 -14.63 11.84 -8.31
CA ALA A 369 -14.24 11.00 -7.18
C ALA A 369 -14.25 11.76 -5.85
N GLY A 370 -14.45 11.05 -4.74
CA GLY A 370 -14.44 11.59 -3.39
C GLY A 370 -13.62 10.76 -2.42
N LEU A 371 -13.19 11.35 -1.30
CA LEU A 371 -12.61 10.58 -0.19
C LEU A 371 -13.62 9.54 0.27
N GLY A 372 -13.16 8.31 0.44
CA GLY A 372 -14.00 7.20 0.92
C GLY A 372 -14.03 7.06 2.43
N GLU A 373 -14.36 5.85 2.88
CA GLU A 373 -14.37 5.49 4.29
C GLU A 373 -13.02 5.81 4.93
N ARG A 374 -13.05 6.37 6.12
CA ARG A 374 -11.83 6.68 6.87
C ARG A 374 -11.11 5.40 7.26
N PRO A 375 -9.78 5.44 7.36
CA PRO A 375 -9.00 4.31 7.85
C PRO A 375 -9.59 3.71 9.11
N THR A 376 -9.89 2.41 9.08
CA THR A 376 -10.63 1.72 10.15
C THR A 376 -10.15 0.29 10.25
N ALA A 377 -9.73 -0.13 11.44
CA ALA A 377 -9.34 -1.51 11.71
C ALA A 377 -10.57 -2.43 11.83
N SER A 378 -10.44 -3.67 11.36
CA SER A 378 -11.44 -4.73 11.45
C SER A 378 -12.85 -4.29 11.02
N PRO A 379 -13.02 -3.63 9.85
CA PRO A 379 -14.33 -3.14 9.42
C PRO A 379 -15.32 -4.26 9.12
N GLU A 380 -14.82 -5.41 8.65
CA GLU A 380 -15.58 -6.57 8.22
C GLU A 380 -14.79 -7.86 8.47
N GLU A 381 -15.50 -8.99 8.58
CA GLU A 381 -14.85 -10.30 8.74
C GLU A 381 -13.93 -10.62 7.56
N GLY A 382 -12.66 -10.94 7.85
CA GLY A 382 -11.62 -11.25 6.87
C GLY A 382 -10.97 -10.02 6.22
N ILE A 383 -11.38 -8.80 6.62
CA ILE A 383 -10.76 -7.54 6.23
C ILE A 383 -10.10 -6.92 7.45
N ASP A 384 -8.77 -6.82 7.40
CA ASP A 384 -7.96 -6.30 8.51
C ASP A 384 -8.14 -4.80 8.69
N ALA A 385 -8.23 -4.05 7.58
CA ALA A 385 -8.51 -2.62 7.65
C ALA A 385 -9.04 -2.05 6.31
N TYR A 386 -9.80 -0.97 6.40
CA TYR A 386 -9.86 0.07 5.37
C TYR A 386 -8.67 0.99 5.59
N VAL A 387 -7.98 1.32 4.51
CA VAL A 387 -6.74 2.11 4.55
C VAL A 387 -6.77 3.23 3.50
N TRP A 388 -5.97 4.27 3.72
CA TRP A 388 -5.62 5.25 2.69
C TRP A 388 -4.19 4.98 2.25
N MET A 389 -4.02 3.90 1.48
CA MET A 389 -2.70 3.50 1.01
C MET A 389 -2.19 4.48 -0.03
N LYS A 390 -3.04 4.88 -1.00
CA LYS A 390 -2.74 6.03 -1.86
C LYS A 390 -3.02 7.32 -1.08
N PRO A 391 -2.01 8.20 -0.88
CA PRO A 391 -2.27 9.51 -0.27
C PRO A 391 -3.20 10.34 -1.15
N PRO A 392 -4.39 10.74 -0.67
CA PRO A 392 -5.29 11.60 -1.44
C PRO A 392 -4.61 12.91 -1.86
N GLY A 393 -4.82 13.33 -3.11
CA GLY A 393 -4.19 14.53 -3.67
C GLY A 393 -2.84 14.30 -4.34
N GLU A 394 -2.28 13.08 -4.30
CA GLU A 394 -1.14 12.72 -5.13
C GLU A 394 -1.63 12.18 -6.48
N SER A 395 -1.16 12.82 -7.56
CA SER A 395 -1.55 12.50 -8.94
C SER A 395 -1.23 11.04 -9.32
N ASP A 396 -2.07 10.45 -10.19
CA ASP A 396 -1.80 9.16 -10.80
C ASP A 396 -0.90 9.29 -12.05
N GLY A 397 -0.93 10.45 -12.71
CA GLY A 397 -0.14 10.74 -13.89
C GLY A 397 -0.51 12.07 -14.52
N ALA A 398 0.38 12.60 -15.34
CA ALA A 398 0.22 13.88 -16.01
C ALA A 398 -0.88 13.83 -17.09
N SER A 399 -1.69 14.89 -17.20
CA SER A 399 -2.73 15.02 -18.24
C SER A 399 -2.18 15.35 -19.64
N GLU A 400 -0.89 15.67 -19.73
CA GLU A 400 -0.13 15.89 -20.95
C GLU A 400 1.33 15.46 -20.74
N GLU A 401 2.11 15.35 -21.81
CA GLU A 401 3.52 14.98 -21.70
C GLU A 401 4.32 16.08 -20.96
N ILE A 402 4.98 15.70 -19.86
CA ILE A 402 5.80 16.59 -19.02
C ILE A 402 7.21 16.00 -18.91
N ASP A 403 8.22 16.75 -19.39
CA ASP A 403 9.62 16.37 -19.21
C ASP A 403 9.95 16.29 -17.71
N ASN A 404 10.53 15.16 -17.27
CA ASN A 404 10.93 14.94 -15.89
C ASN A 404 12.17 14.04 -15.81
N ASP A 405 12.84 14.06 -14.66
CA ASP A 405 14.02 13.23 -14.35
C ASP A 405 13.69 12.03 -13.44
N GLU A 406 12.38 11.77 -13.23
CA GLU A 406 11.89 10.69 -12.35
C GLU A 406 11.57 9.38 -13.10
N GLY A 407 11.75 9.35 -14.42
CA GLY A 407 11.41 8.19 -15.25
C GLY A 407 9.91 8.02 -15.51
N LYS A 408 9.07 8.99 -15.12
CA LYS A 408 7.62 8.93 -15.30
C LYS A 408 7.25 9.20 -16.76
N GLY A 409 6.53 8.27 -17.38
CA GLY A 409 6.00 8.41 -18.74
C GLY A 409 4.68 9.20 -18.79
N PHE A 410 4.22 9.43 -20.01
CA PHE A 410 2.87 9.93 -20.25
C PHE A 410 1.96 8.80 -20.70
N ASP A 411 0.88 8.56 -19.95
CA ASP A 411 -0.16 7.61 -20.34
C ASP A 411 -1.42 8.35 -20.79
N ARG A 412 -1.94 8.00 -21.95
CA ARG A 412 -3.15 8.64 -22.46
C ARG A 412 -4.40 8.40 -21.63
N MET A 413 -4.40 7.40 -20.74
CA MET A 413 -5.49 7.26 -19.76
C MET A 413 -5.56 8.43 -18.78
N CYS A 414 -4.51 9.24 -18.67
CA CYS A 414 -4.48 10.48 -17.89
C CYS A 414 -4.84 11.74 -18.71
N ASP A 415 -4.96 11.60 -20.03
CA ASP A 415 -5.40 12.68 -20.94
C ASP A 415 -6.93 12.80 -20.92
N PRO A 416 -7.53 13.93 -20.48
CA PRO A 416 -8.98 14.09 -20.41
C PRO A 416 -9.67 14.07 -21.77
N THR A 417 -8.91 14.21 -22.87
CA THR A 417 -9.45 14.18 -24.24
C THR A 417 -9.35 12.78 -24.88
N TYR A 418 -8.81 11.79 -24.16
CA TYR A 418 -8.63 10.45 -24.70
C TYR A 418 -9.93 9.67 -24.77
N GLU A 419 -10.20 9.11 -25.95
CA GLU A 419 -11.43 8.36 -26.25
C GLU A 419 -11.33 6.87 -25.83
N GLY A 420 -10.22 6.45 -25.20
CA GLY A 420 -10.04 5.13 -24.62
C GLY A 420 -9.28 4.12 -25.47
N ASN A 421 -9.17 2.92 -24.93
CA ASN A 421 -8.49 1.77 -25.51
C ASN A 421 -9.19 0.46 -25.09
N PRO A 422 -8.71 -0.74 -25.48
CA PRO A 422 -9.36 -2.00 -25.11
C PRO A 422 -9.54 -2.21 -23.60
N ARG A 423 -8.65 -1.66 -22.73
CA ARG A 423 -8.69 -1.86 -21.28
C ARG A 423 -9.89 -1.17 -20.61
N ASN A 424 -10.40 -0.11 -21.24
CA ASN A 424 -11.58 0.59 -20.76
C ASN A 424 -12.76 0.52 -21.75
N GLY A 425 -12.77 -0.48 -22.63
CA GLY A 425 -13.83 -0.70 -23.61
C GLY A 425 -14.03 0.47 -24.57
N TYR A 426 -12.94 1.20 -24.90
CA TYR A 426 -12.96 2.39 -25.79
C TYR A 426 -13.89 3.50 -25.27
N ASN A 427 -13.94 3.69 -23.95
CA ASN A 427 -14.65 4.81 -23.33
C ASN A 427 -13.71 5.98 -23.04
N PRO A 428 -14.20 7.23 -22.98
CA PRO A 428 -13.39 8.36 -22.55
C PRO A 428 -12.71 8.10 -21.20
N SER A 429 -11.50 8.64 -21.01
CA SER A 429 -10.68 8.40 -19.81
C SER A 429 -11.34 8.92 -18.52
N GLY A 430 -12.14 9.97 -18.59
CA GLY A 430 -12.72 10.62 -17.42
C GLY A 430 -11.70 11.26 -16.48
N ALA A 431 -10.47 11.48 -16.95
CA ALA A 431 -9.40 12.07 -16.17
C ALA A 431 -9.56 13.57 -15.99
N LEU A 432 -9.11 14.10 -14.84
CA LEU A 432 -9.03 15.53 -14.58
C LEU A 432 -7.98 16.21 -15.45
N PRO A 433 -8.22 17.44 -15.92
CA PRO A 433 -7.22 18.23 -16.65
C PRO A 433 -6.15 18.81 -15.70
N ASN A 434 -5.03 19.26 -16.27
CA ASN A 434 -3.93 19.94 -15.58
C ASN A 434 -3.25 19.12 -14.49
N ALA A 435 -3.37 17.79 -14.53
CA ALA A 435 -2.73 16.91 -13.57
C ALA A 435 -1.19 16.95 -13.75
N PRO A 436 -0.42 17.02 -12.66
CA PRO A 436 1.03 16.89 -12.68
C PRO A 436 1.46 15.42 -12.86
N ILE A 437 2.75 15.16 -12.95
CA ILE A 437 3.31 13.80 -13.01
C ILE A 437 2.87 12.95 -11.79
N SER A 438 2.92 11.64 -11.95
CA SER A 438 2.56 10.66 -10.90
C SER A 438 3.31 10.94 -9.59
N GLY A 439 2.60 10.93 -8.46
CA GLY A 439 3.12 11.19 -7.11
C GLY A 439 3.22 12.68 -6.74
N ALA A 440 3.17 13.61 -7.71
CA ALA A 440 3.17 15.03 -7.39
C ALA A 440 1.82 15.50 -6.83
N TRP A 441 1.84 16.54 -5.98
CA TRP A 441 0.62 17.09 -5.38
C TRP A 441 -0.30 17.72 -6.42
N PHE A 442 -1.56 17.31 -6.43
CA PHE A 442 -2.60 17.78 -7.32
C PHE A 442 -3.75 18.42 -6.53
N SER A 443 -3.63 19.71 -6.27
CA SER A 443 -4.57 20.50 -5.45
C SER A 443 -6.01 20.39 -5.93
N ASP A 444 -6.26 20.52 -7.25
CA ASP A 444 -7.62 20.47 -7.80
C ASP A 444 -8.29 19.11 -7.53
N GLN A 445 -7.53 18.01 -7.66
CA GLN A 445 -8.04 16.67 -7.31
C GLN A 445 -8.32 16.58 -5.80
N PHE A 446 -7.38 17.02 -4.94
CA PHE A 446 -7.58 16.94 -3.49
C PHE A 446 -8.82 17.71 -3.04
N GLN A 447 -9.03 18.92 -3.53
CA GLN A 447 -10.21 19.71 -3.21
C GLN A 447 -11.50 19.03 -3.68
N GLN A 448 -11.51 18.43 -4.88
CA GLN A 448 -12.65 17.65 -5.36
C GLN A 448 -12.91 16.42 -4.50
N LEU A 449 -11.84 15.68 -4.10
CA LEU A 449 -11.95 14.53 -3.21
C LEU A 449 -12.58 14.90 -1.86
N VAL A 450 -12.18 16.03 -1.27
CA VAL A 450 -12.77 16.56 -0.03
C VAL A 450 -14.23 16.93 -0.22
N GLN A 451 -14.53 17.64 -1.31
CA GLN A 451 -15.90 18.11 -1.62
C GLN A 451 -16.87 16.94 -1.85
N ASN A 452 -16.41 15.90 -2.51
CA ASN A 452 -17.20 14.71 -2.86
C ASN A 452 -16.99 13.55 -1.87
N ALA A 453 -16.45 13.82 -0.68
CA ALA A 453 -16.22 12.79 0.32
C ALA A 453 -17.51 12.06 0.72
N TYR A 454 -17.45 10.75 0.86
CA TYR A 454 -18.50 9.95 1.46
C TYR A 454 -17.90 8.78 2.27
N PRO A 455 -18.13 8.72 3.59
CA PRO A 455 -18.90 9.68 4.40
C PRO A 455 -18.36 11.13 4.32
N PRO A 456 -19.23 12.14 4.43
CA PRO A 456 -18.80 13.54 4.37
C PRO A 456 -17.71 13.87 5.38
N VAL A 457 -16.80 14.78 5.03
CA VAL A 457 -15.89 15.40 6.00
C VAL A 457 -16.68 16.38 6.86
N SER A 458 -16.50 16.30 8.16
CA SER A 458 -17.22 17.11 9.16
C SER A 458 -16.37 18.28 9.65
#